data_435037d766828c94e52a2162dbe2c46e
#
_entry.id   435037d766828c94e52a2162dbe2c46e
#
_cell.length_a   1.000
_cell.length_b   1.000
_cell.length_c   1.000
_cell.angle_alpha   90.00
_cell.angle_beta   90.00
_cell.angle_gamma   90.00
#
_symmetry.space_group_name_H-M   'P 1'
#
loop_
_entity.id
_entity.type
_entity.pdbx_description
1 polymer ?
#
loop_
_entity_poly.entity_id
_entity_poly.type
_entity_poly.pdbx_seq_one_letter_code
_entity_poly.pdbx_strand_id
1 'polypeptide(L)'
;DSDDLNFCLIGDGKTAKAAMGDFLIADKEMRESFEEDGKEYPNLDFRFVLDVGSFFDYYPLSISAFAKYIGMNASLLRQYAAGIKVPQAKSLEKIRQGIAKIKGDLDAGLLIDKPVLQYV
;
A
#
# COMPACT_ATOMS: atom_id res chain seq x y z
N ASP A 1 -2.99 -10.80 -19.20
CA ASP A 1 -2.45 -9.46 -19.21
C ASP A 1 -3.57 -8.44 -19.02
N SER A 2 -3.38 -7.49 -18.11
CA SER A 2 -4.41 -6.50 -17.80
C SER A 2 -4.77 -5.62 -19.00
N ASP A 3 -3.87 -5.48 -19.96
CA ASP A 3 -4.11 -4.68 -21.16
C ASP A 3 -5.18 -5.28 -22.08
N ASP A 4 -5.44 -6.57 -21.92
CA ASP A 4 -6.45 -7.27 -22.72
C ASP A 4 -7.85 -7.20 -22.10
N LEU A 5 -7.98 -6.61 -20.93
CA LEU A 5 -9.26 -6.51 -20.25
C LEU A 5 -10.04 -5.32 -20.79
N ASN A 6 -11.32 -5.54 -21.05
CA ASN A 6 -12.24 -4.49 -21.52
C ASN A 6 -13.13 -3.93 -20.41
N PHE A 7 -12.70 -4.05 -19.17
CA PHE A 7 -13.39 -3.49 -18.02
C PHE A 7 -12.35 -2.97 -17.01
N CYS A 8 -12.81 -2.15 -16.07
CA CYS A 8 -11.97 -1.58 -15.04
C CYS A 8 -12.54 -1.91 -13.66
N LEU A 9 -11.68 -2.32 -12.75
CA LEU A 9 -12.03 -2.56 -11.35
C LEU A 9 -11.34 -1.49 -10.49
N ILE A 10 -12.12 -0.84 -9.65
CA ILE A 10 -11.64 0.22 -8.77
C ILE A 10 -12.05 -0.11 -7.35
N GLY A 11 -11.09 -0.07 -6.43
CA GLY A 11 -11.35 -0.14 -5.01
C GLY A 11 -11.20 1.25 -4.39
N ASP A 12 -12.08 1.59 -3.48
CA ASP A 12 -12.08 2.87 -2.79
C ASP A 12 -12.29 2.65 -1.30
N GLY A 13 -11.66 3.50 -0.49
CA GLY A 13 -11.78 3.40 0.95
C GLY A 13 -10.78 4.30 1.67
N LYS A 14 -11.06 4.57 2.94
CA LYS A 14 -10.21 5.42 3.78
C LYS A 14 -8.91 4.76 4.18
N THR A 15 -8.83 3.44 4.13
CA THR A 15 -7.62 2.66 4.44
C THR A 15 -7.31 1.73 3.29
N ALA A 16 -6.06 1.26 3.21
CA ALA A 16 -5.67 0.27 2.23
C ALA A 16 -6.52 -1.00 2.35
N LYS A 17 -6.81 -1.43 3.59
CA LYS A 17 -7.64 -2.61 3.84
C LYS A 17 -9.07 -2.40 3.32
N ALA A 18 -9.65 -1.23 3.56
CA ALA A 18 -11.00 -0.91 3.07
C ALA A 18 -11.04 -0.86 1.55
N ALA A 19 -10.03 -0.23 0.92
CA ALA A 19 -9.92 -0.17 -0.54
C ALA A 19 -9.76 -1.56 -1.15
N MET A 20 -8.96 -2.42 -0.54
CA MET A 20 -8.80 -3.81 -0.99
C MET A 20 -10.10 -4.59 -0.86
N GLY A 21 -10.82 -4.40 0.25
CA GLY A 21 -12.11 -5.03 0.46
C GLY A 21 -13.14 -4.59 -0.58
N ASP A 22 -13.21 -3.30 -0.84
CA ASP A 22 -14.10 -2.75 -1.86
C ASP A 22 -13.75 -3.27 -3.26
N PHE A 23 -12.47 -3.35 -3.57
CA PHE A 23 -12.00 -3.90 -4.84
C PHE A 23 -12.45 -5.36 -5.01
N LEU A 24 -12.35 -6.17 -3.96
CA LEU A 24 -12.76 -7.58 -4.01
C LEU A 24 -14.26 -7.74 -4.17
N ILE A 25 -15.05 -6.84 -3.60
CA ILE A 25 -16.50 -6.79 -3.81
C ILE A 25 -16.80 -6.47 -5.28
N ALA A 26 -16.11 -5.48 -5.84
CA ALA A 26 -16.29 -5.11 -7.24
C ALA A 26 -15.92 -6.28 -8.17
N ASP A 27 -14.86 -7.01 -7.87
CA ASP A 27 -14.47 -8.21 -8.61
C ASP A 27 -15.57 -9.28 -8.57
N LYS A 28 -16.13 -9.52 -7.38
CA LYS A 28 -17.21 -10.50 -7.21
C LYS A 28 -18.44 -10.13 -8.05
N GLU A 29 -18.83 -8.86 -7.99
CA GLU A 29 -19.99 -8.36 -8.75
C GLU A 29 -19.76 -8.48 -10.25
N MET A 30 -18.57 -8.18 -10.72
CA MET A 30 -18.21 -8.31 -12.13
C MET A 30 -18.23 -9.77 -12.57
N ARG A 31 -17.74 -10.68 -11.73
CA ARG A 31 -17.76 -12.11 -12.00
C ARG A 31 -19.19 -12.64 -12.13
N GLU A 32 -20.08 -12.23 -11.24
CA GLU A 32 -21.49 -12.59 -11.28
C GLU A 32 -22.17 -12.07 -12.55
N SER A 33 -21.85 -10.83 -12.94
CA SER A 33 -22.37 -10.24 -14.17
C SER A 33 -21.95 -11.02 -15.41
N PHE A 34 -20.68 -11.47 -15.46
CA PHE A 34 -20.19 -12.28 -16.56
C PHE A 34 -20.91 -13.64 -16.63
N GLU A 35 -21.18 -14.25 -15.48
CA GLU A 35 -21.92 -15.52 -15.41
C GLU A 35 -23.35 -15.36 -15.93
N GLU A 36 -24.03 -14.29 -15.54
CA GLU A 36 -25.38 -13.99 -16.02
C GLU A 36 -25.44 -13.83 -17.53
N ASP A 37 -24.39 -13.23 -18.11
CA ASP A 37 -24.31 -13.01 -19.56
C ASP A 37 -23.81 -14.25 -20.30
N GLY A 38 -23.49 -15.33 -19.60
CA GLY A 38 -22.91 -16.55 -20.18
C GLY A 38 -21.50 -16.36 -20.69
N LYS A 39 -20.78 -15.37 -20.16
CA LYS A 39 -19.40 -15.08 -20.52
C LYS A 39 -18.44 -15.65 -19.49
N GLU A 40 -17.26 -16.03 -19.97
CA GLU A 40 -16.21 -16.50 -19.09
C GLU A 40 -15.48 -15.30 -18.45
N TYR A 41 -15.37 -15.29 -17.13
CA TYR A 41 -14.62 -14.28 -16.41
C TYR A 41 -13.15 -14.67 -16.39
N PRO A 42 -12.23 -13.74 -16.72
CA PRO A 42 -10.79 -14.04 -16.70
C PRO A 42 -10.33 -14.44 -15.30
N ASN A 43 -9.43 -15.41 -15.23
CA ASN A 43 -8.78 -15.76 -13.98
C ASN A 43 -7.70 -14.71 -13.70
N LEU A 44 -8.01 -13.77 -12.80
CA LEU A 44 -7.16 -12.64 -12.51
C LEU A 44 -6.35 -12.89 -11.24
N ASP A 45 -5.05 -12.58 -11.33
CA ASP A 45 -4.17 -12.57 -10.19
C ASP A 45 -3.98 -11.10 -9.77
N PHE A 46 -4.56 -10.70 -8.65
CA PHE A 46 -4.55 -9.31 -8.21
C PHE A 46 -3.32 -9.00 -7.39
N ARG A 47 -2.70 -7.87 -7.72
CA ARG A 47 -1.58 -7.34 -6.97
C ARG A 47 -1.95 -5.92 -6.51
N PHE A 48 -1.92 -5.71 -5.19
CA PHE A 48 -2.18 -4.40 -4.61
C PHE A 48 -0.86 -3.65 -4.48
N VAL A 49 -0.80 -2.44 -5.07
CA VAL A 49 0.40 -1.63 -5.10
C VAL A 49 0.30 -0.54 -4.05
N LEU A 50 1.40 -0.32 -3.31
CA LEU A 50 1.47 0.76 -2.32
C LEU A 50 1.39 2.12 -3.01
N ASP A 51 0.40 2.93 -2.61
CA ASP A 51 0.33 4.32 -3.00
C ASP A 51 0.99 5.16 -1.90
N VAL A 52 2.17 5.68 -2.20
CA VAL A 52 2.97 6.43 -1.25
C VAL A 52 2.25 7.69 -0.76
N GLY A 53 1.59 8.41 -1.67
CA GLY A 53 0.84 9.61 -1.30
C GLY A 53 -0.27 9.33 -0.33
N SER A 54 -1.10 8.35 -0.64
CA SER A 54 -2.22 7.95 0.22
C SER A 54 -1.74 7.45 1.57
N PHE A 55 -0.63 6.71 1.59
CA PHE A 55 -0.06 6.20 2.84
C PHE A 55 0.29 7.34 3.80
N PHE A 56 1.00 8.36 3.31
CA PHE A 56 1.41 9.47 4.16
C PHE A 56 0.28 10.45 4.46
N ASP A 57 -0.75 10.50 3.64
CA ASP A 57 -1.95 11.28 3.93
C ASP A 57 -2.78 10.66 5.04
N TYR A 58 -2.84 9.35 5.06
CA TYR A 58 -3.71 8.63 6.00
C TYR A 58 -3.05 8.42 7.36
N TYR A 59 -1.77 8.00 7.37
CA TYR A 59 -1.08 7.68 8.61
C TYR A 59 -0.29 8.90 9.12
N PRO A 60 -0.29 9.13 10.44
CA PRO A 60 0.37 10.31 11.02
C PRO A 60 1.88 10.09 11.15
N LEU A 61 2.54 9.86 10.05
CA LEU A 61 3.98 9.63 9.99
C LEU A 61 4.68 10.82 9.34
N SER A 62 5.79 11.24 9.93
CA SER A 62 6.63 12.28 9.35
C SER A 62 7.39 11.72 8.15
N ILE A 63 7.23 12.37 6.99
CA ILE A 63 7.97 12.01 5.78
C ILE A 63 9.48 12.13 6.03
N SER A 64 9.91 13.21 6.67
CA SER A 64 11.34 13.44 6.97
C SER A 64 11.92 12.37 7.88
N ALA A 65 11.19 11.99 8.94
CA ALA A 65 11.63 10.97 9.87
C ALA A 65 11.66 9.59 9.21
N PHE A 66 10.66 9.28 8.42
CA PHE A 66 10.59 8.01 7.70
C PHE A 66 11.69 7.90 6.65
N ALA A 67 11.95 8.97 5.91
CA ALA A 67 13.04 9.01 4.93
C ALA A 67 14.39 8.72 5.60
N LYS A 68 14.65 9.34 6.73
CA LYS A 68 15.87 9.09 7.51
C LYS A 68 15.94 7.63 7.95
N TYR A 69 14.83 7.08 8.40
CA TYR A 69 14.73 5.71 8.89
C TYR A 69 15.11 4.68 7.82
N ILE A 70 14.64 4.90 6.57
CA ILE A 70 14.92 3.99 5.46
C ILE A 70 16.17 4.37 4.66
N GLY A 71 16.85 5.45 5.02
CA GLY A 71 18.06 5.90 4.31
C GLY A 71 17.76 6.50 2.95
N MET A 72 16.66 7.20 2.81
CA MET A 72 16.26 7.88 1.57
C MET A 72 16.30 9.40 1.77
N ASN A 73 16.58 10.12 0.69
CA ASN A 73 16.52 11.58 0.71
C ASN A 73 15.09 12.05 0.98
N ALA A 74 14.91 12.92 1.98
CA ALA A 74 13.59 13.39 2.39
C ALA A 74 12.87 14.17 1.28
N SER A 75 13.62 14.97 0.52
CA SER A 75 13.04 15.72 -0.62
C SER A 75 12.51 14.78 -1.69
N LEU A 76 13.24 13.69 -1.97
CA LEU A 76 12.80 12.68 -2.92
C LEU A 76 11.52 11.99 -2.43
N LEU A 77 11.48 11.61 -1.16
CA LEU A 77 10.29 10.96 -0.60
C LEU A 77 9.07 11.89 -0.63
N ARG A 78 9.26 13.18 -0.37
CA ARG A 78 8.18 14.18 -0.51
C ARG A 78 7.67 14.26 -1.94
N GLN A 79 8.56 14.17 -2.93
CA GLN A 79 8.16 14.18 -4.34
C GLN A 79 7.34 12.95 -4.70
N TYR A 80 7.69 11.80 -4.16
CA TYR A 80 6.89 10.58 -4.32
C TYR A 80 5.53 10.73 -3.67
N ALA A 81 5.48 11.23 -2.44
CA ALA A 81 4.22 11.43 -1.72
C ALA A 81 3.31 12.43 -2.40
N ALA A 82 3.88 13.48 -3.02
CA ALA A 82 3.12 14.48 -3.74
C ALA A 82 2.71 14.07 -5.16
N GLY A 83 3.18 12.91 -5.63
CA GLY A 83 2.88 12.44 -6.97
C GLY A 83 3.69 13.13 -8.08
N ILE A 84 4.71 13.92 -7.71
CA ILE A 84 5.57 14.63 -8.67
C ILE A 84 6.49 13.65 -9.40
N LYS A 85 6.96 12.63 -8.67
CA LYS A 85 7.76 11.54 -9.23
C LYS A 85 7.13 10.20 -8.89
N VAL A 86 7.27 9.25 -9.81
CA VAL A 86 6.84 7.87 -9.58
C VAL A 86 8.03 7.08 -9.05
N PRO A 87 7.92 6.41 -7.90
CA PRO A 87 9.01 5.59 -7.37
C PRO A 87 9.36 4.45 -8.32
N GLN A 88 10.64 4.24 -8.55
CA GLN A 88 11.11 3.05 -9.24
C GLN A 88 10.98 1.84 -8.32
N ALA A 89 11.06 0.65 -8.89
CA ALA A 89 10.90 -0.60 -8.14
C ALA A 89 11.83 -0.67 -6.92
N LYS A 90 13.08 -0.24 -7.07
CA LYS A 90 14.06 -0.25 -5.99
C LYS A 90 13.68 0.69 -4.85
N SER A 91 13.22 1.90 -5.18
CA SER A 91 12.77 2.88 -4.18
C SER A 91 11.51 2.42 -3.48
N LEU A 92 10.56 1.87 -4.23
CA LEU A 92 9.32 1.35 -3.67
C LEU A 92 9.58 0.19 -2.71
N GLU A 93 10.51 -0.70 -3.07
CA GLU A 93 10.89 -1.80 -2.19
C GLU A 93 11.51 -1.32 -0.89
N LYS A 94 12.34 -0.28 -0.95
CA LYS A 94 12.93 0.33 0.23
C LYS A 94 11.85 0.88 1.17
N ILE A 95 10.85 1.54 0.62
CA ILE A 95 9.70 2.04 1.39
C ILE A 95 8.93 0.88 2.02
N ARG A 96 8.64 -0.16 1.24
CA ARG A 96 7.93 -1.34 1.73
C ARG A 96 8.66 -2.05 2.85
N GLN A 97 9.97 -2.22 2.72
CA GLN A 97 10.78 -2.85 3.75
C GLN A 97 10.77 -2.04 5.05
N GLY A 98 10.80 -0.71 4.95
CA GLY A 98 10.70 0.16 6.11
C GLY A 98 9.36 0.00 6.83
N ILE A 99 8.27 -0.03 6.08
CA ILE A 99 6.93 -0.24 6.62
C ILE A 99 6.82 -1.61 7.28
N ALA A 100 7.32 -2.65 6.61
CA ALA A 100 7.29 -4.02 7.14
C ALA A 100 8.09 -4.14 8.44
N LYS A 101 9.21 -3.46 8.55
CA LYS A 101 10.01 -3.45 9.77
C LYS A 101 9.28 -2.79 10.92
N ILE A 102 8.65 -1.65 10.68
CA ILE A 102 7.83 -0.97 11.70
C ILE A 102 6.69 -1.88 12.14
N LYS A 103 6.00 -2.49 11.20
CA LYS A 103 4.91 -3.42 11.49
C LYS A 103 5.38 -4.58 12.34
N GLY A 104 6.52 -5.18 11.99
CA GLY A 104 7.09 -6.28 12.75
C GLY A 104 7.44 -5.88 14.19
N ASP A 105 8.01 -4.71 14.37
CA ASP A 105 8.34 -4.19 15.68
C ASP A 105 7.09 -3.98 16.53
N LEU A 106 6.04 -3.43 15.94
CA LEU A 106 4.77 -3.20 16.64
C LEU A 106 4.08 -4.52 16.98
N ASP A 107 4.07 -5.47 16.06
CA ASP A 107 3.48 -6.80 16.30
C ASP A 107 4.20 -7.55 17.42
N ALA A 108 5.51 -7.35 17.54
CA ALA A 108 6.30 -7.95 18.59
C ALA A 108 6.18 -7.22 19.94
N GLY A 109 5.44 -6.12 19.98
CA GLY A 109 5.30 -5.32 21.19
C GLY A 109 6.54 -4.53 21.54
N LEU A 110 7.39 -4.23 20.55
CA LEU A 110 8.64 -3.51 20.77
C LEU A 110 8.46 -1.99 20.68
N LEU A 111 7.35 -1.51 21.17
CA LEU A 111 7.15 -0.08 21.32
C LEU A 111 8.05 0.37 22.47
N ILE A 112 9.18 0.95 22.09
CA ILE A 112 10.23 1.26 23.05
C ILE A 112 10.01 2.63 23.64
N ASP A 113 9.73 2.65 24.91
CA ASP A 113 9.86 3.83 25.75
C ASP A 113 11.28 3.82 26.30
N LYS A 114 11.99 4.93 26.16
CA LYS A 114 13.36 5.04 26.68
C LYS A 114 13.53 4.61 28.14
N PRO A 115 12.62 4.98 29.04
CA PRO A 115 12.72 4.56 30.42
C PRO A 115 12.70 3.03 30.61
N VAL A 116 11.98 2.31 29.76
CA VAL A 116 11.85 0.87 29.86
C VAL A 116 13.17 0.16 29.61
N LEU A 117 13.96 0.68 28.67
CA LEU A 117 15.24 0.08 28.32
C LEU A 117 16.22 0.04 29.47
N GLN A 118 16.04 0.88 30.45
CA GLN A 118 16.95 1.00 31.59
C GLN A 118 16.68 -0.04 32.68
N TYR A 119 15.57 -0.73 32.58
CA TYR A 119 15.14 -1.69 33.59
C TYR A 119 15.45 -3.12 33.24
N VAL A 120 15.96 -3.30 32.09
CA VAL A 120 16.23 -4.64 31.57
C VAL A 120 17.61 -5.12 31.95
#